data_168a3964cf9bc3aa09b56f60552547b6
#
_entry.id   168a3964cf9bc3aa09b56f60552547b6
#
_cell.length_a   1.000
_cell.length_b   1.000
_cell.length_c   1.000
_cell.angle_alpha   90.00
_cell.angle_beta   90.00
_cell.angle_gamma   90.00
#
_symmetry.space_group_name_H-M   'P 1'
#
loop_
_entity.id
_entity.type
_entity.pdbx_description
1 polymer ?
#
loop_
_entity_poly.entity_id
_entity_poly.type
_entity_poly.pdbx_seq_one_letter_code
_entity_poly.pdbx_strand_id
1 'polypeptide(L)'
;MKQQTLAMAADAQLGFEQYRKPTRRDEFLKTMDSLVPWAALCEEIAPHYPKAGNGRPPIGLQRMLRIHFIQHWFNLADLACEEALYDSASLRRFVGIDLGREPVPDATTMLRFRRLLNANKLGEALFARVGKELQARGIKVNTGTIVDATIIAAPSSTKNTDKARDPEMHQTRKGQQWYFGMKLHIGVDSQSGLAHSAVVTAANVHDKHPLPDLLHGNEQRVYGDSAYASQKALIASKAPKARDFTNQRTRRAGEVDEVQRAKNRNKSRVRARVEHVFAVVKRLWGFTKVRYRGLQKNATRAFTALALANIYLCRSHLLGQVRP
;
A
#
# COMPACT_ATOMS: atom_id res chain seq x y z
N MET A 1 -42.51 8.97 -35.75
CA MET A 1 -41.21 9.06 -35.03
C MET A 1 -41.38 8.37 -33.67
N LYS A 2 -40.61 7.33 -33.38
CA LYS A 2 -40.63 6.72 -32.05
C LYS A 2 -39.85 7.62 -31.09
N GLN A 3 -40.50 8.14 -30.07
CA GLN A 3 -39.83 8.89 -29.00
C GLN A 3 -38.84 7.95 -28.30
N GLN A 4 -37.56 8.24 -28.40
CA GLN A 4 -36.53 7.59 -27.56
C GLN A 4 -36.58 8.21 -26.18
N THR A 5 -36.75 7.40 -25.15
CA THR A 5 -36.64 7.87 -23.76
C THR A 5 -35.18 8.20 -23.46
N LEU A 6 -34.92 9.16 -22.55
CA LEU A 6 -33.58 9.53 -22.06
C LEU A 6 -32.78 8.30 -21.61
N ALA A 7 -33.45 7.29 -21.08
CA ALA A 7 -32.81 6.00 -20.69
C ALA A 7 -32.30 5.20 -21.92
N MET A 8 -33.06 5.19 -23.03
CA MET A 8 -32.60 4.52 -24.26
C MET A 8 -31.47 5.29 -24.96
N ALA A 9 -31.42 6.60 -24.84
CA ALA A 9 -30.31 7.42 -25.32
C ALA A 9 -29.04 7.23 -24.46
N ALA A 10 -29.19 7.01 -23.16
CA ALA A 10 -28.08 6.68 -22.26
C ALA A 10 -27.53 5.26 -22.51
N ASP A 11 -28.38 4.29 -22.78
CA ASP A 11 -27.99 2.92 -23.13
C ASP A 11 -27.29 2.82 -24.51
N ALA A 12 -27.64 3.75 -25.44
CA ALA A 12 -27.04 3.79 -26.78
C ALA A 12 -25.65 4.45 -26.82
N GLN A 13 -25.09 4.94 -25.72
CA GLN A 13 -23.80 5.66 -25.64
C GLN A 13 -23.65 6.86 -26.60
N LEU A 14 -24.72 7.35 -27.20
CA LEU A 14 -24.69 8.19 -28.40
C LEU A 14 -24.88 9.69 -28.16
N GLY A 15 -25.04 10.18 -26.92
CA GLY A 15 -25.40 11.59 -26.75
C GLY A 15 -24.53 12.42 -25.80
N PHE A 16 -24.28 11.91 -24.60
CA PHE A 16 -23.71 12.72 -23.52
C PHE A 16 -22.17 12.70 -23.40
N GLU A 17 -21.48 11.77 -24.06
CA GLU A 17 -20.01 11.64 -23.96
C GLU A 17 -19.28 11.78 -25.32
N GLN A 18 -19.93 12.30 -26.37
CA GLN A 18 -19.36 12.45 -27.72
C GLN A 18 -18.02 13.21 -27.72
N TYR A 19 -17.89 14.22 -26.86
CA TYR A 19 -16.68 15.06 -26.76
C TYR A 19 -15.78 14.66 -25.58
N ARG A 20 -15.97 13.48 -25.00
CA ARG A 20 -15.20 13.03 -23.87
C ARG A 20 -13.76 12.75 -24.24
N LYS A 21 -12.83 13.44 -23.59
CA LYS A 21 -11.40 13.14 -23.65
C LYS A 21 -10.99 12.26 -22.48
N PRO A 22 -10.32 11.10 -22.70
CA PRO A 22 -9.73 10.31 -21.62
C PRO A 22 -8.77 11.16 -20.80
N THR A 23 -8.95 11.17 -19.49
CA THR A 23 -8.02 11.85 -18.57
C THR A 23 -6.94 10.89 -18.11
N ARG A 24 -5.81 11.41 -17.59
CA ARG A 24 -4.78 10.57 -16.96
C ARG A 24 -5.34 9.71 -15.82
N ARG A 25 -6.39 10.20 -15.13
CA ARG A 25 -7.10 9.43 -14.09
C ARG A 25 -7.86 8.25 -14.71
N ASP A 26 -8.56 8.45 -15.81
CA ASP A 26 -9.26 7.38 -16.51
C ASP A 26 -8.29 6.29 -16.97
N GLU A 27 -7.17 6.68 -17.56
CA GLU A 27 -6.14 5.74 -18.03
C GLU A 27 -5.52 4.96 -16.87
N PHE A 28 -5.22 5.63 -15.76
CA PHE A 28 -4.74 4.97 -14.55
C PHE A 28 -5.75 3.96 -14.00
N LEU A 29 -7.02 4.37 -13.84
CA LEU A 29 -8.07 3.50 -13.31
C LEU A 29 -8.33 2.32 -14.23
N LYS A 30 -8.37 2.52 -15.56
CA LYS A 30 -8.52 1.47 -16.56
C LYS A 30 -7.35 0.46 -16.48
N THR A 31 -6.12 0.98 -16.35
CA THR A 31 -4.93 0.14 -16.20
C THR A 31 -5.01 -0.68 -14.91
N MET A 32 -5.32 -0.05 -13.79
CA MET A 32 -5.41 -0.77 -12.50
C MET A 32 -6.57 -1.76 -12.49
N ASP A 33 -7.68 -1.45 -13.15
CA ASP A 33 -8.81 -2.36 -13.28
C ASP A 33 -8.44 -3.68 -13.98
N SER A 34 -7.65 -3.60 -15.05
CA SER A 34 -7.19 -4.79 -15.79
C SER A 34 -6.12 -5.61 -15.05
N LEU A 35 -5.40 -5.02 -14.10
CA LEU A 35 -4.26 -5.65 -13.44
C LEU A 35 -4.59 -6.21 -12.06
N VAL A 36 -5.53 -5.58 -11.34
CA VAL A 36 -5.93 -6.02 -9.99
C VAL A 36 -6.66 -7.37 -10.07
N PRO A 37 -6.24 -8.38 -9.32
CA PRO A 37 -6.89 -9.69 -9.31
C PRO A 37 -8.16 -9.66 -8.44
N TRP A 38 -9.22 -9.00 -8.94
CA TRP A 38 -10.45 -8.71 -8.18
C TRP A 38 -11.07 -9.96 -7.54
N ALA A 39 -11.20 -11.06 -8.29
CA ALA A 39 -11.79 -12.30 -7.80
C ALA A 39 -11.01 -12.83 -6.60
N ALA A 40 -9.69 -12.97 -6.75
CA ALA A 40 -8.80 -13.48 -5.72
C ALA A 40 -8.81 -12.63 -4.44
N LEU A 41 -8.86 -11.28 -4.58
CA LEU A 41 -8.94 -10.39 -3.43
C LEU A 41 -10.33 -10.41 -2.76
N CYS A 42 -11.40 -10.58 -3.53
CA CYS A 42 -12.74 -10.75 -2.99
C CYS A 42 -12.87 -12.08 -2.23
N GLU A 43 -12.25 -13.17 -2.69
CA GLU A 43 -12.20 -14.46 -1.99
C GLU A 43 -11.64 -14.34 -0.57
N GLU A 44 -10.59 -13.52 -0.35
CA GLU A 44 -10.03 -13.29 0.99
C GLU A 44 -11.00 -12.55 1.92
N ILE A 45 -11.88 -11.71 1.40
CA ILE A 45 -12.80 -10.89 2.19
C ILE A 45 -14.16 -11.57 2.36
N ALA A 46 -14.61 -12.35 1.38
CA ALA A 46 -15.95 -12.92 1.32
C ALA A 46 -16.40 -13.69 2.58
N PRO A 47 -15.54 -14.46 3.29
CA PRO A 47 -15.92 -15.14 4.52
C PRO A 47 -16.40 -14.21 5.64
N HIS A 48 -15.90 -12.96 5.62
CA HIS A 48 -16.19 -11.95 6.64
C HIS A 48 -17.25 -10.94 6.19
N TYR A 49 -17.62 -10.95 4.90
CA TYR A 49 -18.53 -9.97 4.33
C TYR A 49 -19.98 -10.30 4.65
N PRO A 50 -20.84 -9.31 4.97
CA PRO A 50 -22.24 -9.55 5.25
C PRO A 50 -22.94 -10.27 4.08
N LYS A 51 -23.74 -11.29 4.39
CA LYS A 51 -24.59 -11.98 3.43
C LYS A 51 -25.94 -11.28 3.32
N ALA A 52 -26.61 -11.41 2.18
CA ALA A 52 -27.97 -10.95 2.02
C ALA A 52 -28.90 -11.66 3.02
N GLY A 53 -29.77 -10.91 3.65
CA GLY A 53 -30.76 -11.37 4.62
C GLY A 53 -32.09 -10.66 4.39
N ASN A 54 -32.96 -10.61 5.40
CA ASN A 54 -34.31 -10.00 5.32
C ASN A 54 -34.31 -8.45 5.24
N GLY A 55 -33.13 -7.79 5.36
CA GLY A 55 -33.00 -6.34 5.28
C GLY A 55 -32.48 -5.85 3.92
N ARG A 56 -32.06 -4.59 3.87
CA ARG A 56 -31.42 -4.02 2.68
C ARG A 56 -30.20 -4.85 2.28
N PRO A 57 -30.10 -5.33 1.04
CA PRO A 57 -28.94 -6.11 0.60
C PRO A 57 -27.63 -5.33 0.78
N PRO A 58 -26.54 -5.99 1.16
CA PRO A 58 -25.23 -5.36 1.24
C PRO A 58 -24.79 -4.92 -0.17
N ILE A 59 -24.03 -3.85 -0.24
CA ILE A 59 -23.40 -3.39 -1.49
C ILE A 59 -22.42 -4.46 -1.95
N GLY A 60 -22.35 -4.73 -3.26
CA GLY A 60 -21.47 -5.76 -3.80
C GLY A 60 -20.02 -5.63 -3.30
N LEU A 61 -19.44 -6.72 -2.84
CA LEU A 61 -18.11 -6.75 -2.22
C LEU A 61 -17.04 -6.14 -3.11
N GLN A 62 -16.99 -6.51 -4.40
CA GLN A 62 -16.00 -5.97 -5.33
C GLN A 62 -16.16 -4.45 -5.49
N ARG A 63 -17.39 -3.93 -5.46
CA ARG A 63 -17.66 -2.49 -5.50
C ARG A 63 -17.08 -1.79 -4.27
N MET A 64 -17.30 -2.32 -3.09
CA MET A 64 -16.73 -1.76 -1.85
C MET A 64 -15.20 -1.82 -1.85
N LEU A 65 -14.60 -2.88 -2.38
CA LEU A 65 -13.16 -2.99 -2.52
C LEU A 65 -12.60 -1.95 -3.51
N ARG A 66 -13.28 -1.71 -4.63
CA ARG A 66 -12.94 -0.65 -5.61
C ARG A 66 -12.97 0.73 -4.95
N ILE A 67 -13.99 1.05 -4.18
CA ILE A 67 -14.08 2.31 -3.42
C ILE A 67 -12.92 2.42 -2.43
N HIS A 68 -12.63 1.36 -1.70
CA HIS A 68 -11.52 1.33 -0.76
C HIS A 68 -10.17 1.59 -1.45
N PHE A 69 -9.93 1.05 -2.65
CA PHE A 69 -8.71 1.30 -3.41
C PHE A 69 -8.63 2.73 -3.94
N ILE A 70 -9.75 3.33 -4.35
CA ILE A 70 -9.83 4.77 -4.66
C ILE A 70 -9.36 5.61 -3.48
N GLN A 71 -9.80 5.29 -2.25
CA GLN A 71 -9.36 6.00 -1.05
C GLN A 71 -7.85 5.92 -0.84
N HIS A 72 -7.21 4.80 -1.22
CA HIS A 72 -5.76 4.65 -1.16
C HIS A 72 -5.05 5.42 -2.26
N TRP A 73 -5.43 5.26 -3.51
CA TRP A 73 -4.75 5.87 -4.67
C TRP A 73 -4.84 7.40 -4.68
N PHE A 74 -5.99 7.95 -4.25
CA PHE A 74 -6.23 9.39 -4.26
C PHE A 74 -6.21 10.02 -2.86
N ASN A 75 -5.81 9.24 -1.85
CA ASN A 75 -5.73 9.70 -0.45
C ASN A 75 -7.01 10.37 0.07
N LEU A 76 -8.18 9.80 -0.23
CA LEU A 76 -9.47 10.36 0.14
C LEU A 76 -9.94 9.86 1.51
N ALA A 77 -10.48 10.77 2.34
CA ALA A 77 -11.27 10.45 3.52
C ALA A 77 -12.64 9.89 3.11
N ASP A 78 -13.41 9.34 4.05
CA ASP A 78 -14.69 8.72 3.73
C ASP A 78 -15.66 9.73 3.08
N LEU A 79 -15.86 10.88 3.70
CA LEU A 79 -16.71 11.94 3.17
C LEU A 79 -16.19 12.47 1.82
N ALA A 80 -14.89 12.78 1.74
CA ALA A 80 -14.29 13.23 0.48
C ALA A 80 -14.36 12.19 -0.64
N CYS A 81 -14.38 10.89 -0.31
CA CYS A 81 -14.55 9.82 -1.29
C CYS A 81 -16.00 9.74 -1.78
N GLU A 82 -16.98 9.91 -0.89
CA GLU A 82 -18.39 10.03 -1.22
C GLU A 82 -18.64 11.21 -2.17
N GLU A 83 -18.18 12.41 -1.81
CA GLU A 83 -18.28 13.62 -2.65
C GLU A 83 -17.59 13.41 -4.01
N ALA A 84 -16.37 12.86 -4.03
CA ALA A 84 -15.64 12.60 -5.26
C ALA A 84 -16.36 11.60 -6.19
N LEU A 85 -17.11 10.65 -5.63
CA LEU A 85 -17.95 9.73 -6.42
C LEU A 85 -19.19 10.44 -7.01
N TYR A 86 -19.75 11.44 -6.34
CA TYR A 86 -20.80 12.27 -6.94
C TYR A 86 -20.27 13.17 -8.06
N ASP A 87 -19.08 13.76 -7.90
CA ASP A 87 -18.53 14.72 -8.85
C ASP A 87 -17.86 14.09 -10.06
N SER A 88 -17.15 12.94 -9.86
CA SER A 88 -16.27 12.37 -10.88
C SER A 88 -16.88 11.18 -11.62
N ALA A 89 -17.24 11.38 -12.89
CA ALA A 89 -17.70 10.32 -13.78
C ALA A 89 -16.65 9.18 -13.93
N SER A 90 -15.35 9.48 -13.94
CA SER A 90 -14.29 8.47 -14.04
C SER A 90 -14.24 7.55 -12.83
N LEU A 91 -14.43 8.09 -11.61
CA LEU A 91 -14.50 7.30 -10.40
C LEU A 91 -15.75 6.42 -10.36
N ARG A 92 -16.92 6.99 -10.75
CA ARG A 92 -18.16 6.22 -10.82
C ARG A 92 -18.06 5.04 -11.78
N ARG A 93 -17.52 5.26 -13.00
CA ARG A 93 -17.32 4.18 -13.97
C ARG A 93 -16.44 3.08 -13.45
N PHE A 94 -15.33 3.44 -12.79
CA PHE A 94 -14.43 2.45 -12.18
C PHE A 94 -15.14 1.62 -11.11
N VAL A 95 -16.02 2.22 -10.32
CA VAL A 95 -16.77 1.53 -9.25
C VAL A 95 -18.01 0.81 -9.78
N GLY A 96 -18.49 1.19 -10.96
CA GLY A 96 -19.73 0.67 -11.55
C GLY A 96 -20.98 1.27 -10.91
N ILE A 97 -20.99 2.60 -10.64
CA ILE A 97 -22.14 3.34 -10.09
C ILE A 97 -22.76 4.17 -11.18
N ASP A 98 -24.10 4.03 -11.33
CA ASP A 98 -24.93 4.86 -12.18
C ASP A 98 -25.90 5.68 -11.31
N LEU A 99 -25.71 7.01 -11.27
CA LEU A 99 -26.55 7.91 -10.47
C LEU A 99 -28.00 7.97 -10.94
N GLY A 100 -28.30 7.53 -12.15
CA GLY A 100 -29.67 7.39 -12.62
C GLY A 100 -30.43 6.19 -12.02
N ARG A 101 -29.70 5.25 -11.40
CA ARG A 101 -30.27 3.98 -10.88
C ARG A 101 -30.04 3.80 -9.37
N GLU A 102 -28.97 4.34 -8.83
CA GLU A 102 -28.60 4.13 -7.42
C GLU A 102 -27.78 5.29 -6.85
N PRO A 103 -27.88 5.56 -5.54
CA PRO A 103 -27.04 6.55 -4.88
C PRO A 103 -25.62 6.02 -4.65
N VAL A 104 -24.67 6.94 -4.44
CA VAL A 104 -23.32 6.60 -3.97
C VAL A 104 -23.41 6.02 -2.56
N PRO A 105 -22.58 4.99 -2.22
CA PRO A 105 -22.42 4.54 -0.84
C PRO A 105 -21.91 5.67 0.05
N ASP A 106 -22.59 5.88 1.18
CA ASP A 106 -22.25 6.93 2.13
C ASP A 106 -20.95 6.69 2.88
N ALA A 107 -20.40 7.73 3.50
CA ALA A 107 -19.19 7.67 4.31
C ALA A 107 -19.30 6.65 5.46
N THR A 108 -20.49 6.44 6.02
CA THR A 108 -20.74 5.45 7.07
C THR A 108 -20.58 4.02 6.56
N THR A 109 -21.04 3.76 5.35
CA THR A 109 -20.87 2.46 4.68
C THR A 109 -19.37 2.17 4.40
N MET A 110 -18.63 3.18 3.94
CA MET A 110 -17.17 3.06 3.76
C MET A 110 -16.46 2.81 5.10
N LEU A 111 -16.87 3.48 6.17
CA LEU A 111 -16.37 3.25 7.52
C LEU A 111 -16.64 1.83 8.02
N ARG A 112 -17.85 1.29 7.79
CA ARG A 112 -18.22 -0.10 8.17
C ARG A 112 -17.36 -1.11 7.43
N PHE A 113 -17.16 -0.93 6.12
CA PHE A 113 -16.26 -1.79 5.34
C PHE A 113 -14.83 -1.77 5.86
N ARG A 114 -14.28 -0.60 6.15
CA ARG A 114 -12.95 -0.47 6.73
C ARG A 114 -12.84 -1.11 8.12
N ARG A 115 -13.88 -0.99 8.96
CA ARG A 115 -13.93 -1.68 10.27
C ARG A 115 -13.87 -3.19 10.12
N LEU A 116 -14.58 -3.74 9.13
CA LEU A 116 -14.51 -5.16 8.80
C LEU A 116 -13.09 -5.58 8.41
N LEU A 117 -12.43 -4.82 7.51
CA LEU A 117 -11.05 -5.10 7.12
C LEU A 117 -10.08 -5.05 8.32
N ASN A 118 -10.25 -4.08 9.21
CA ASN A 118 -9.40 -3.92 10.38
C ASN A 118 -9.62 -5.04 11.41
N ALA A 119 -10.88 -5.39 11.69
CA ALA A 119 -11.23 -6.41 12.68
C ALA A 119 -10.66 -7.80 12.33
N ASN A 120 -10.57 -8.09 11.03
CA ASN A 120 -10.12 -9.38 10.51
C ASN A 120 -8.70 -9.33 9.92
N LYS A 121 -7.93 -8.26 10.15
CA LYS A 121 -6.55 -8.08 9.62
C LYS A 121 -6.44 -8.31 8.11
N LEU A 122 -7.49 -8.00 7.35
CA LEU A 122 -7.58 -8.32 5.92
C LEU A 122 -6.59 -7.51 5.06
N GLY A 123 -6.03 -6.40 5.56
CA GLY A 123 -4.92 -5.72 4.88
C GLY A 123 -3.70 -6.61 4.67
N GLU A 124 -3.34 -7.39 5.69
CA GLU A 124 -2.23 -8.36 5.63
C GLU A 124 -2.56 -9.51 4.66
N ALA A 125 -3.80 -10.04 4.70
CA ALA A 125 -4.27 -11.07 3.79
C ALA A 125 -4.25 -10.61 2.33
N LEU A 126 -4.74 -9.40 2.05
CA LEU A 126 -4.70 -8.80 0.71
C LEU A 126 -3.26 -8.63 0.20
N PHE A 127 -2.34 -8.18 1.07
CA PHE A 127 -0.93 -8.05 0.72
C PHE A 127 -0.30 -9.41 0.38
N ALA A 128 -0.55 -10.42 1.19
CA ALA A 128 -0.06 -11.77 0.96
C ALA A 128 -0.66 -12.37 -0.33
N ARG A 129 -1.98 -12.17 -0.57
CA ARG A 129 -2.66 -12.65 -1.79
C ARG A 129 -2.08 -12.02 -3.04
N VAL A 130 -1.88 -10.71 -3.07
CA VAL A 130 -1.22 -10.03 -4.19
C VAL A 130 0.17 -10.59 -4.44
N GLY A 131 0.97 -10.84 -3.39
CA GLY A 131 2.27 -11.47 -3.52
C GLY A 131 2.21 -12.84 -4.23
N LYS A 132 1.24 -13.70 -3.85
CA LYS A 132 1.01 -15.01 -4.49
C LYS A 132 0.60 -14.87 -5.96
N GLU A 133 -0.30 -13.94 -6.27
CA GLU A 133 -0.76 -13.68 -7.63
C GLU A 133 0.38 -13.20 -8.55
N LEU A 134 1.26 -12.33 -8.04
CA LEU A 134 2.43 -11.85 -8.78
C LEU A 134 3.45 -12.98 -9.00
N GLN A 135 3.66 -13.85 -8.00
CA GLN A 135 4.52 -15.03 -8.15
C GLN A 135 3.97 -16.02 -9.18
N ALA A 136 2.66 -16.26 -9.18
CA ALA A 136 2.00 -17.11 -10.16
C ALA A 136 2.16 -16.58 -11.59
N ARG A 137 2.30 -15.25 -11.76
CA ARG A 137 2.61 -14.59 -13.03
C ARG A 137 4.11 -14.51 -13.33
N GLY A 138 4.95 -15.27 -12.65
CA GLY A 138 6.39 -15.38 -12.90
C GLY A 138 7.24 -14.24 -12.32
N ILE A 139 6.68 -13.35 -11.52
CA ILE A 139 7.42 -12.26 -10.88
C ILE A 139 8.11 -12.80 -9.62
N LYS A 140 9.42 -12.93 -9.66
CA LYS A 140 10.23 -13.42 -8.52
C LYS A 140 10.29 -12.38 -7.40
N VAL A 141 10.00 -12.78 -6.16
CA VAL A 141 10.03 -11.92 -4.96
C VAL A 141 10.92 -12.46 -3.84
N ASN A 142 11.76 -13.48 -4.11
CA ASN A 142 12.43 -14.24 -3.07
C ASN A 142 13.95 -14.46 -3.34
N THR A 143 14.61 -13.52 -4.03
CA THR A 143 16.05 -13.68 -4.37
C THR A 143 16.97 -13.04 -3.35
N GLY A 144 16.54 -12.00 -2.68
CA GLY A 144 17.28 -11.32 -1.63
C GLY A 144 16.46 -10.18 -1.08
N THR A 145 16.71 -9.80 0.16
CA THR A 145 15.89 -8.82 0.87
C THR A 145 16.65 -7.52 1.10
N ILE A 146 16.05 -6.41 0.72
CA ILE A 146 16.44 -5.06 1.11
C ILE A 146 15.53 -4.66 2.26
N VAL A 147 16.09 -4.36 3.43
CA VAL A 147 15.34 -3.88 4.60
C VAL A 147 15.51 -2.38 4.76
N ASP A 148 14.41 -1.68 4.98
CA ASP A 148 14.41 -0.25 5.27
C ASP A 148 13.14 0.14 6.03
N ALA A 149 13.13 1.35 6.61
CA ALA A 149 12.01 1.88 7.35
C ALA A 149 11.71 3.33 6.98
N THR A 150 10.44 3.68 7.00
CA THR A 150 10.00 5.05 6.83
C THR A 150 9.07 5.50 7.95
N ILE A 151 9.18 6.77 8.33
CA ILE A 151 8.30 7.38 9.33
C ILE A 151 7.02 7.84 8.66
N ILE A 152 5.88 7.50 9.25
CA ILE A 152 4.55 8.03 8.93
C ILE A 152 4.14 8.90 10.12
N ALA A 153 4.01 10.21 9.88
CA ALA A 153 3.74 11.18 10.94
C ALA A 153 2.31 11.03 11.50
N ALA A 154 2.16 11.25 12.80
CA ALA A 154 0.87 11.35 13.46
C ALA A 154 0.65 12.78 14.00
N PRO A 155 -0.62 13.21 14.21
CA PRO A 155 -0.91 14.48 14.86
C PRO A 155 -0.28 14.51 16.25
N SER A 156 0.54 15.53 16.50
CA SER A 156 1.18 15.73 17.82
C SER A 156 0.38 16.65 18.73
N SER A 157 -0.72 17.24 18.24
CA SER A 157 -1.58 18.16 19.01
C SER A 157 -2.36 17.41 20.08
N THR A 158 -2.50 18.06 21.23
CA THR A 158 -3.36 17.63 22.36
C THR A 158 -4.66 18.44 22.41
N LYS A 159 -4.97 19.22 21.37
CA LYS A 159 -6.20 20.04 21.28
C LYS A 159 -7.42 19.22 20.82
N ASN A 160 -7.53 17.98 21.27
CA ASN A 160 -8.66 17.09 21.03
C ASN A 160 -9.49 16.94 22.32
N THR A 161 -10.65 16.30 22.24
CA THR A 161 -11.54 16.06 23.38
C THR A 161 -10.83 15.38 24.54
N ASP A 162 -9.97 14.40 24.25
CA ASP A 162 -9.24 13.63 25.25
C ASP A 162 -8.00 14.37 25.80
N LYS A 163 -7.66 15.56 25.28
CA LYS A 163 -6.44 16.33 25.57
C LYS A 163 -5.17 15.47 25.55
N ALA A 164 -5.14 14.40 24.76
CA ALA A 164 -4.08 13.40 24.72
C ALA A 164 -3.68 13.06 23.30
N ARG A 165 -2.40 12.75 23.10
CA ARG A 165 -1.89 12.18 21.87
C ARG A 165 -2.33 10.71 21.74
N ASP A 166 -2.16 10.13 20.56
CA ASP A 166 -2.35 8.70 20.35
C ASP A 166 -1.31 7.91 21.19
N PRO A 167 -1.74 7.07 22.14
CA PRO A 167 -0.82 6.37 23.05
C PRO A 167 0.04 5.30 22.35
N GLU A 168 -0.39 4.80 21.16
CA GLU A 168 0.37 3.82 20.41
C GLU A 168 1.41 4.47 19.48
N MET A 169 1.40 5.82 19.34
CA MET A 169 2.36 6.58 18.55
C MET A 169 3.42 7.20 19.44
N HIS A 170 4.69 7.20 18.98
CA HIS A 170 5.80 7.74 19.78
C HIS A 170 6.67 8.70 18.98
N GLN A 171 7.55 9.40 19.71
CA GLN A 171 8.52 10.31 19.13
C GLN A 171 9.77 9.57 18.66
N THR A 172 10.34 10.03 17.56
CA THR A 172 11.66 9.62 17.09
C THR A 172 12.39 10.81 16.50
N ARG A 173 13.72 10.76 16.50
CA ARG A 173 14.57 11.81 15.91
C ARG A 173 15.24 11.28 14.66
N LYS A 174 15.16 12.02 13.55
CA LYS A 174 15.93 11.76 12.33
C LYS A 174 16.75 13.00 11.97
N GLY A 175 18.07 12.90 12.08
CA GLY A 175 18.93 14.05 11.99
C GLY A 175 18.65 15.02 13.13
N GLN A 176 18.34 16.28 12.80
CA GLN A 176 17.99 17.33 13.77
C GLN A 176 16.46 17.44 14.03
N GLN A 177 15.63 16.74 13.25
CA GLN A 177 14.18 16.89 13.28
C GLN A 177 13.53 15.80 14.13
N TRP A 178 12.57 16.20 14.97
CA TRP A 178 11.69 15.30 15.72
C TRP A 178 10.43 14.99 14.94
N TYR A 179 10.02 13.74 15.03
CA TYR A 179 8.79 13.22 14.44
C TYR A 179 7.98 12.52 15.53
N PHE A 180 6.66 12.64 15.47
CA PHE A 180 5.72 11.86 16.26
C PHE A 180 4.89 11.00 15.32
N GLY A 181 4.77 9.69 15.58
CA GLY A 181 4.02 8.80 14.70
C GLY A 181 4.42 7.33 14.82
N MET A 182 4.35 6.66 13.68
CA MET A 182 4.72 5.25 13.51
C MET A 182 5.84 5.08 12.50
N LYS A 183 6.49 3.92 12.51
CA LYS A 183 7.37 3.45 11.43
C LYS A 183 6.71 2.33 10.64
N LEU A 184 6.88 2.39 9.34
CA LEU A 184 6.62 1.30 8.42
C LEU A 184 7.96 0.71 7.98
N HIS A 185 8.25 -0.49 8.45
CA HIS A 185 9.42 -1.29 8.06
C HIS A 185 9.00 -2.22 6.94
N ILE A 186 9.81 -2.34 5.89
CA ILE A 186 9.53 -3.21 4.75
C ILE A 186 10.74 -4.05 4.37
N GLY A 187 10.47 -5.29 3.95
CA GLY A 187 11.39 -6.13 3.22
C GLY A 187 11.02 -6.11 1.73
N VAL A 188 11.96 -5.71 0.90
CA VAL A 188 11.78 -5.57 -0.55
C VAL A 188 12.71 -6.53 -1.26
N ASP A 189 12.22 -7.26 -2.24
CA ASP A 189 13.07 -8.14 -3.04
C ASP A 189 14.11 -7.35 -3.83
N SER A 190 15.35 -7.82 -3.75
CA SER A 190 16.50 -7.12 -4.30
C SER A 190 16.57 -7.12 -5.84
N GLN A 191 15.81 -7.98 -6.51
CA GLN A 191 15.74 -8.04 -7.99
C GLN A 191 14.51 -7.35 -8.53
N SER A 192 13.32 -7.74 -8.07
CA SER A 192 12.05 -7.17 -8.55
C SER A 192 11.74 -5.79 -7.99
N GLY A 193 12.28 -5.43 -6.82
CA GLY A 193 11.97 -4.18 -6.14
C GLY A 193 10.58 -4.17 -5.49
N LEU A 194 9.96 -5.33 -5.29
CA LEU A 194 8.62 -5.47 -4.70
C LEU A 194 8.70 -5.77 -3.22
N ALA A 195 7.80 -5.20 -2.45
CA ALA A 195 7.66 -5.50 -1.04
C ALA A 195 7.08 -6.92 -0.85
N HIS A 196 7.75 -7.74 -0.03
CA HIS A 196 7.28 -9.08 0.33
C HIS A 196 6.94 -9.22 1.81
N SER A 197 7.45 -8.34 2.65
CA SER A 197 7.17 -8.31 4.09
C SER A 197 7.04 -6.88 4.58
N ALA A 198 6.30 -6.69 5.65
CA ALA A 198 6.14 -5.40 6.30
C ALA A 198 5.82 -5.56 7.79
N VAL A 199 6.26 -4.60 8.58
CA VAL A 199 5.95 -4.50 10.01
C VAL A 199 5.68 -3.04 10.34
N VAL A 200 4.64 -2.80 11.13
CA VAL A 200 4.30 -1.45 11.63
C VAL A 200 4.59 -1.39 13.12
N THR A 201 5.33 -0.37 13.54
CA THR A 201 5.70 -0.15 14.95
C THR A 201 5.51 1.31 15.33
N ALA A 202 5.51 1.59 16.64
CA ALA A 202 5.69 2.96 17.11
C ALA A 202 7.03 3.53 16.63
N ALA A 203 7.11 4.85 16.39
CA ALA A 203 8.29 5.45 15.77
C ALA A 203 9.58 5.36 16.59
N ASN A 204 9.48 5.15 17.93
CA ASN A 204 10.63 4.97 18.82
C ASN A 204 11.28 3.58 18.74
N VAL A 205 10.61 2.60 18.14
CA VAL A 205 11.19 1.26 17.96
C VAL A 205 12.38 1.34 16.99
N HIS A 206 13.50 0.78 17.39
CA HIS A 206 14.72 0.78 16.57
C HIS A 206 14.57 -0.19 15.40
N ASP A 207 15.05 0.20 14.21
CA ASP A 207 14.83 -0.52 12.94
C ASP A 207 15.35 -1.97 12.95
N LYS A 208 16.32 -2.29 13.82
CA LYS A 208 16.84 -3.64 13.98
C LYS A 208 15.83 -4.65 14.58
N HIS A 209 14.88 -4.18 15.40
CA HIS A 209 13.96 -5.09 16.10
C HIS A 209 13.00 -5.83 15.16
N PRO A 210 12.38 -5.18 14.15
CA PRO A 210 11.52 -5.89 13.19
C PRO A 210 12.27 -6.71 12.14
N LEU A 211 13.60 -6.66 12.10
CA LEU A 211 14.39 -7.36 11.09
C LEU A 211 14.05 -8.86 10.95
N PRO A 212 13.86 -9.65 12.04
CA PRO A 212 13.50 -11.06 11.92
C PRO A 212 12.21 -11.32 11.17
N ASP A 213 11.24 -10.40 11.27
CA ASP A 213 9.91 -10.51 10.66
C ASP A 213 9.90 -10.00 9.21
N LEU A 214 10.98 -9.33 8.79
CA LEU A 214 11.16 -8.86 7.43
C LEU A 214 11.90 -9.87 6.53
N LEU A 215 12.51 -10.90 7.12
CA LEU A 215 13.24 -11.94 6.40
C LEU A 215 12.35 -13.18 6.20
N HIS A 216 12.39 -13.76 5.00
CA HIS A 216 11.61 -14.97 4.65
C HIS A 216 12.41 -16.28 4.80
N GLY A 217 13.70 -16.21 5.14
CA GLY A 217 14.55 -17.37 5.43
C GLY A 217 15.28 -17.99 4.23
N ASN A 218 14.86 -17.66 3.01
CA ASN A 218 15.48 -18.19 1.77
C ASN A 218 16.33 -17.16 1.03
N GLU A 219 16.68 -16.06 1.69
CA GLU A 219 17.50 -15.00 1.11
C GLU A 219 18.89 -15.52 0.72
N GLN A 220 19.36 -15.07 -0.44
CA GLN A 220 20.78 -15.21 -0.83
C GLN A 220 21.60 -14.00 -0.38
N ARG A 221 20.95 -12.84 -0.24
CA ARG A 221 21.58 -11.57 0.15
C ARG A 221 20.61 -10.73 0.96
N VAL A 222 21.12 -10.10 2.02
CA VAL A 222 20.36 -9.11 2.83
C VAL A 222 21.07 -7.77 2.74
N TYR A 223 20.34 -6.74 2.33
CA TYR A 223 20.79 -5.35 2.24
C TYR A 223 20.08 -4.50 3.28
N GLY A 224 20.79 -3.59 3.89
CA GLY A 224 20.25 -2.62 4.84
C GLY A 224 21.17 -1.43 5.00
N ASP A 225 20.71 -0.39 5.66
CA ASP A 225 21.56 0.71 6.01
C ASP A 225 22.50 0.37 7.22
N SER A 226 23.26 1.34 7.69
CA SER A 226 24.19 1.13 8.81
C SER A 226 23.52 0.87 10.16
N ALA A 227 22.21 1.09 10.29
CA ALA A 227 21.44 0.74 11.49
C ALA A 227 21.33 -0.78 11.67
N TYR A 228 21.45 -1.54 10.58
CA TYR A 228 21.41 -3.01 10.58
C TYR A 228 22.82 -3.67 10.63
N ALA A 229 23.89 -2.89 10.62
CA ALA A 229 25.26 -3.40 10.53
C ALA A 229 25.67 -4.38 11.64
N SER A 230 25.06 -4.28 12.83
CA SER A 230 25.36 -5.16 13.98
C SER A 230 24.51 -6.43 14.02
N GLN A 231 23.70 -6.71 12.99
CA GLN A 231 22.71 -7.80 13.00
C GLN A 231 23.17 -9.07 12.25
N LYS A 232 24.46 -9.23 11.99
CA LYS A 232 25.01 -10.37 11.22
C LYS A 232 24.61 -11.72 11.80
N ALA A 233 24.67 -11.90 13.13
CA ALA A 233 24.29 -13.14 13.80
C ALA A 233 22.79 -13.45 13.64
N LEU A 234 21.94 -12.42 13.74
CA LEU A 234 20.49 -12.55 13.55
C LEU A 234 20.17 -12.89 12.10
N ILE A 235 20.82 -12.23 11.12
CA ILE A 235 20.66 -12.54 9.70
C ILE A 235 21.07 -14.00 9.44
N ALA A 236 22.20 -14.45 9.96
CA ALA A 236 22.66 -15.83 9.81
C ALA A 236 21.71 -16.86 10.44
N SER A 237 21.08 -16.52 11.58
CA SER A 237 20.08 -17.37 12.23
C SER A 237 18.78 -17.48 11.42
N LYS A 238 18.25 -16.35 10.91
CA LYS A 238 16.97 -16.31 10.20
C LYS A 238 17.07 -16.69 8.73
N ALA A 239 18.18 -16.36 8.08
CA ALA A 239 18.45 -16.63 6.67
C ALA A 239 19.85 -17.27 6.53
N PRO A 240 20.03 -18.57 6.84
CA PRO A 240 21.35 -19.21 6.92
C PRO A 240 22.15 -19.19 5.62
N LYS A 241 21.47 -19.09 4.47
CA LYS A 241 22.11 -19.02 3.14
C LYS A 241 22.46 -17.60 2.72
N ALA A 242 22.00 -16.60 3.47
CA ALA A 242 22.16 -15.21 3.10
C ALA A 242 23.57 -14.69 3.38
N ARG A 243 24.12 -13.96 2.41
CA ARG A 243 25.29 -13.10 2.64
C ARG A 243 24.81 -11.75 3.13
N ASP A 244 25.46 -11.24 4.19
CA ASP A 244 25.19 -9.93 4.74
C ASP A 244 25.83 -8.82 3.89
N PHE A 245 24.99 -8.00 3.25
CA PHE A 245 25.35 -6.82 2.48
C PHE A 245 24.88 -5.52 3.13
N THR A 246 24.63 -5.51 4.45
CA THR A 246 24.33 -4.27 5.16
C THR A 246 25.50 -3.29 5.07
N ASN A 247 25.19 -1.99 5.02
CA ASN A 247 26.20 -0.96 5.00
C ASN A 247 26.92 -0.88 6.35
N GLN A 248 28.24 -0.81 6.31
CA GLN A 248 29.07 -0.66 7.51
C GLN A 248 29.37 0.83 7.77
N ARG A 249 29.67 1.16 9.03
CA ARG A 249 30.11 2.51 9.37
C ARG A 249 31.44 2.81 8.70
N THR A 250 31.54 3.98 8.06
CA THR A 250 32.73 4.43 7.32
C THR A 250 33.62 5.36 8.12
N ARG A 251 33.13 5.90 9.25
CA ARG A 251 33.91 6.76 10.15
C ARG A 251 34.30 6.01 11.41
N ARG A 252 35.61 6.00 11.71
CA ARG A 252 36.16 5.50 12.97
C ARG A 252 37.18 6.53 13.46
N ALA A 253 37.07 6.97 14.70
CA ALA A 253 38.00 7.95 15.32
C ALA A 253 38.26 9.23 14.49
N GLY A 254 37.26 9.71 13.73
CA GLY A 254 37.40 10.92 12.91
C GLY A 254 37.83 10.65 11.46
N GLU A 255 38.47 9.53 11.17
CA GLU A 255 38.93 9.18 9.83
C GLU A 255 37.85 8.46 9.00
N VAL A 256 37.91 8.63 7.70
CA VAL A 256 36.99 8.00 6.73
C VAL A 256 37.70 6.83 6.06
N ASP A 257 37.14 5.63 6.21
CA ASP A 257 37.55 4.44 5.47
C ASP A 257 36.97 4.50 4.04
N GLU A 258 37.80 4.95 3.09
CA GLU A 258 37.41 5.12 1.69
C GLU A 258 37.13 3.78 0.99
N VAL A 259 37.80 2.69 1.37
CA VAL A 259 37.54 1.34 0.84
C VAL A 259 36.16 0.88 1.26
N GLN A 260 35.82 1.05 2.54
CA GLN A 260 34.49 0.73 3.04
C GLN A 260 33.40 1.62 2.42
N ARG A 261 33.73 2.91 2.19
CA ARG A 261 32.84 3.85 1.51
C ARG A 261 32.53 3.42 0.08
N ALA A 262 33.52 2.97 -0.68
CA ALA A 262 33.33 2.43 -2.03
C ALA A 262 32.49 1.15 -2.02
N LYS A 263 32.73 0.22 -1.09
CA LYS A 263 31.89 -0.99 -0.90
C LYS A 263 30.45 -0.61 -0.60
N ASN A 264 30.20 0.35 0.31
CA ASN A 264 28.86 0.82 0.65
C ASN A 264 28.15 1.47 -0.54
N ARG A 265 28.86 2.20 -1.42
CA ARG A 265 28.29 2.79 -2.64
C ARG A 265 27.66 1.72 -3.54
N ASN A 266 28.34 0.60 -3.75
CA ASN A 266 27.81 -0.50 -4.57
C ASN A 266 26.58 -1.16 -3.94
N LYS A 267 26.60 -1.39 -2.61
CA LYS A 267 25.45 -1.91 -1.86
C LYS A 267 24.25 -0.94 -1.92
N SER A 268 24.50 0.37 -1.80
CA SER A 268 23.49 1.40 -1.83
C SER A 268 22.77 1.51 -3.18
N ARG A 269 23.42 1.18 -4.31
CA ARG A 269 22.76 1.11 -5.62
C ARG A 269 21.63 0.07 -5.65
N VAL A 270 21.86 -1.11 -5.04
CA VAL A 270 20.81 -2.14 -4.92
C VAL A 270 19.74 -1.68 -3.94
N ARG A 271 20.14 -1.12 -2.79
CA ARG A 271 19.24 -0.64 -1.75
C ARG A 271 18.29 0.46 -2.23
N ALA A 272 18.70 1.27 -3.20
CA ALA A 272 17.86 2.33 -3.76
C ALA A 272 16.50 1.84 -4.31
N ARG A 273 16.35 0.54 -4.61
CA ARG A 273 15.07 -0.03 -5.07
C ARG A 273 13.96 0.08 -4.03
N VAL A 274 14.27 0.06 -2.73
CA VAL A 274 13.27 0.23 -1.66
C VAL A 274 12.60 1.60 -1.72
N GLU A 275 13.34 2.61 -2.18
CA GLU A 275 12.83 3.97 -2.32
C GLU A 275 11.70 4.08 -3.35
N HIS A 276 11.64 3.18 -4.35
CA HIS A 276 10.55 3.17 -5.32
C HIS A 276 9.22 2.80 -4.64
N VAL A 277 9.22 1.83 -3.72
CA VAL A 277 8.03 1.47 -2.94
C VAL A 277 7.58 2.65 -2.09
N PHE A 278 8.50 3.28 -1.36
CA PHE A 278 8.18 4.45 -0.55
C PHE A 278 7.73 5.64 -1.38
N ALA A 279 8.31 5.84 -2.58
CA ALA A 279 7.88 6.91 -3.48
C ALA A 279 6.43 6.72 -3.94
N VAL A 280 6.02 5.50 -4.29
CA VAL A 280 4.63 5.20 -4.66
C VAL A 280 3.71 5.46 -3.47
N VAL A 281 3.98 4.86 -2.32
CA VAL A 281 3.10 4.93 -1.15
C VAL A 281 3.02 6.34 -0.58
N LYS A 282 4.16 7.03 -0.43
CA LYS A 282 4.22 8.35 0.24
C LYS A 282 4.04 9.54 -0.71
N ARG A 283 4.75 9.56 -1.85
CA ARG A 283 4.75 10.72 -2.75
C ARG A 283 3.59 10.66 -3.72
N LEU A 284 3.35 9.50 -4.35
CA LEU A 284 2.29 9.39 -5.35
C LEU A 284 0.91 9.31 -4.69
N TRP A 285 0.76 8.52 -3.61
CA TRP A 285 -0.53 8.28 -2.94
C TRP A 285 -0.69 9.01 -1.59
N GLY A 286 0.25 9.85 -1.22
CA GLY A 286 0.14 10.77 -0.10
C GLY A 286 0.08 10.15 1.30
N PHE A 287 0.48 8.87 1.48
CA PHE A 287 0.49 8.25 2.81
C PHE A 287 1.70 8.70 3.64
N THR A 288 1.79 9.99 3.92
CA THR A 288 2.82 10.62 4.75
C THR A 288 2.39 10.83 6.19
N LYS A 289 1.07 10.81 6.44
CA LYS A 289 0.47 10.95 7.76
C LYS A 289 -0.51 9.82 8.04
N VAL A 290 -0.59 9.37 9.30
CA VAL A 290 -1.62 8.44 9.74
C VAL A 290 -2.99 9.09 9.59
N ARG A 291 -3.99 8.28 9.24
CA ARG A 291 -5.38 8.75 9.12
C ARG A 291 -6.22 8.34 10.33
N TYR A 292 -5.82 7.26 10.97
CA TYR A 292 -6.60 6.64 12.04
C TYR A 292 -5.83 6.66 13.35
N ARG A 293 -6.54 6.62 14.48
CA ARG A 293 -5.94 6.44 15.79
C ARG A 293 -5.63 4.96 16.01
N GLY A 294 -4.44 4.64 16.54
CA GLY A 294 -3.94 3.30 16.80
C GLY A 294 -3.11 2.68 15.66
N LEU A 295 -2.19 1.78 16.02
CA LEU A 295 -1.28 1.12 15.06
C LEU A 295 -2.00 0.17 14.12
N GLN A 296 -2.92 -0.68 14.66
CA GLN A 296 -3.60 -1.72 13.88
C GLN A 296 -4.35 -1.18 12.66
N LYS A 297 -5.11 -0.09 12.81
CA LYS A 297 -5.87 0.52 11.70
C LYS A 297 -4.96 1.10 10.62
N ASN A 298 -3.84 1.67 11.05
CA ASN A 298 -2.83 2.21 10.13
C ASN A 298 -1.98 1.10 9.51
N ALA A 299 -1.78 -0.05 10.20
CA ALA A 299 -1.17 -1.25 9.63
C ALA A 299 -2.00 -1.82 8.49
N THR A 300 -3.32 -2.03 8.67
CA THR A 300 -4.23 -2.45 7.58
C THR A 300 -4.11 -1.52 6.38
N ARG A 301 -4.07 -0.21 6.60
CA ARG A 301 -3.85 0.77 5.54
C ARG A 301 -2.49 0.60 4.86
N ALA A 302 -1.41 0.42 5.63
CA ALA A 302 -0.07 0.25 5.10
C ALA A 302 0.05 -1.01 4.25
N PHE A 303 -0.45 -2.15 4.72
CA PHE A 303 -0.43 -3.41 3.98
C PHE A 303 -1.24 -3.32 2.68
N THR A 304 -2.45 -2.73 2.71
CA THR A 304 -3.23 -2.48 1.50
C THR A 304 -2.49 -1.58 0.51
N ALA A 305 -1.86 -0.51 0.99
CA ALA A 305 -1.07 0.38 0.15
C ALA A 305 0.14 -0.33 -0.48
N LEU A 306 0.83 -1.20 0.26
CA LEU A 306 1.94 -2.01 -0.26
C LEU A 306 1.48 -3.04 -1.30
N ALA A 307 0.33 -3.70 -1.08
CA ALA A 307 -0.28 -4.59 -2.06
C ALA A 307 -0.52 -3.88 -3.39
N LEU A 308 -1.17 -2.72 -3.34
CA LEU A 308 -1.43 -1.89 -4.51
C LEU A 308 -0.16 -1.34 -5.15
N ALA A 309 0.86 -0.98 -4.33
CA ALA A 309 2.16 -0.51 -4.83
C ALA A 309 2.88 -1.60 -5.61
N ASN A 310 2.83 -2.84 -5.17
CA ASN A 310 3.42 -3.96 -5.89
C ASN A 310 2.79 -4.13 -7.28
N ILE A 311 1.44 -4.11 -7.38
CA ILE A 311 0.74 -4.17 -8.67
C ILE A 311 1.15 -2.99 -9.55
N TYR A 312 1.18 -1.78 -9.00
CA TYR A 312 1.55 -0.57 -9.74
C TYR A 312 2.99 -0.60 -10.26
N LEU A 313 3.94 -1.07 -9.47
CA LEU A 313 5.35 -1.17 -9.85
C LEU A 313 5.56 -2.19 -10.96
N CYS A 314 4.80 -3.30 -10.96
CA CYS A 314 4.85 -4.35 -11.98
C CYS A 314 3.99 -4.05 -13.22
N ARG A 315 3.24 -2.96 -13.27
CA ARG A 315 2.21 -2.72 -14.30
C ARG A 315 2.69 -2.89 -15.73
N SER A 316 3.89 -2.41 -16.07
CA SER A 316 4.43 -2.53 -17.43
C SER A 316 4.69 -3.99 -17.80
N HIS A 317 5.21 -4.79 -16.87
CA HIS A 317 5.44 -6.22 -17.07
C HIS A 317 4.11 -6.97 -17.20
N LEU A 318 3.16 -6.68 -16.33
CA LEU A 318 1.83 -7.32 -16.34
C LEU A 318 1.03 -6.97 -17.61
N LEU A 319 1.10 -5.73 -18.09
CA LEU A 319 0.46 -5.31 -19.34
C LEU A 319 1.07 -6.02 -20.55
N GLY A 320 2.38 -6.30 -20.54
CA GLY A 320 3.02 -7.09 -21.60
C GLY A 320 2.53 -8.54 -21.67
N GLN A 321 2.04 -9.09 -20.53
CA GLN A 321 1.46 -10.44 -20.49
C GLN A 321 -0.03 -10.47 -20.90
N VAL A 322 -0.74 -9.35 -20.80
CA VAL A 322 -2.19 -9.23 -21.14
C VAL A 322 -2.39 -8.90 -22.63
N ARG A 323 -1.36 -8.46 -23.34
CA ARG A 323 -1.46 -8.24 -24.78
C ARG A 323 -1.32 -9.59 -25.50
N PRO A 324 -2.32 -9.96 -26.33
CA PRO A 324 -2.27 -11.17 -27.16
C PRO A 324 -1.14 -11.10 -28.18
#